data_1200b8d11408ffa0c999492e0fc19ba5
#
_entry.id   1200b8d11408ffa0c999492e0fc19ba5
#
_cell.length_a   1.000
_cell.length_b   1.000
_cell.length_c   1.000
_cell.angle_alpha   90.00
_cell.angle_beta   90.00
_cell.angle_gamma   90.00
#
_symmetry.space_group_name_H-M   'P 1'
#
loop_
_entity.id
_entity.type
_entity.pdbx_description
1 polymer ?
#
loop_
_entity_poly.entity_id
_entity_poly.type
_entity_poly.pdbx_seq_one_letter_code
_entity_poly.pdbx_strand_id
1 'polypeptide(L)'
;MNRKLFILIILFTFFIFFQISYAVDYSDVFITYKGKDLGQFTLKNSIFEKDKIIVQENDSYILSPVIKLPFCFEECVPSWNVKCSDESSFCVFVRFGKSDSENKLSPWLLMGEWGEMSNYKTLKSYLDKSQIEGKFENPFKYSGISIETDYILSKDKKFDLIQFCFIFNPNYVVEFSSLNISASTQRGDKKLKLYERTNLGKNSYVVVPFRSQGWEDKKISSEICSVVSTATVMDYYGVDIKTAELAKVAYDKRYKMYGMWWRAVQSAHQYGFDGYVRHFRSFEDVKEYIDKKMPVIACICVNKNDIADDPQYETDGHVLVILGFDENGDILCADGGFRKEEDGILSYKREEFEKIWFVNGGGIGYIIMPANKK
;
A
#
# COMPACT_ATOMS: atom_id res chain seq x y z
N MET A 1 -62.43 -45.70 -44.05
CA MET A 1 -62.61 -45.04 -42.73
C MET A 1 -61.28 -44.70 -42.18
N ASN A 2 -60.78 -43.49 -42.51
CA ASN A 2 -59.39 -43.01 -42.22
C ASN A 2 -59.42 -42.12 -41.01
N ARG A 3 -58.76 -42.55 -39.98
CA ARG A 3 -58.41 -41.70 -38.85
C ARG A 3 -57.12 -40.94 -39.12
N LYS A 4 -57.19 -39.62 -39.30
CA LYS A 4 -55.99 -38.75 -39.35
C LYS A 4 -55.55 -38.45 -37.91
N LEU A 5 -54.34 -38.88 -37.62
CA LEU A 5 -53.66 -38.59 -36.39
C LEU A 5 -53.04 -37.18 -36.52
N PHE A 6 -53.52 -36.21 -35.72
CA PHE A 6 -52.92 -34.89 -35.61
C PHE A 6 -51.78 -34.96 -34.58
N ILE A 7 -50.55 -34.87 -35.04
CA ILE A 7 -49.37 -34.73 -34.19
C ILE A 7 -49.17 -33.23 -33.96
N LEU A 8 -49.43 -32.79 -32.74
CA LEU A 8 -49.15 -31.43 -32.29
C LEU A 8 -47.65 -31.35 -31.87
N ILE A 9 -46.83 -30.76 -32.71
CA ILE A 9 -45.41 -30.50 -32.38
C ILE A 9 -45.40 -29.22 -31.58
N ILE A 10 -45.21 -29.31 -30.24
CA ILE A 10 -44.92 -28.19 -29.39
C ILE A 10 -43.46 -27.89 -29.49
N LEU A 11 -43.10 -26.86 -30.24
CA LEU A 11 -41.77 -26.27 -30.26
C LEU A 11 -41.55 -25.52 -28.96
N PHE A 12 -40.86 -26.15 -28.02
CA PHE A 12 -40.29 -25.45 -26.86
C PHE A 12 -39.04 -24.71 -27.33
N THR A 13 -39.18 -23.41 -27.62
CA THR A 13 -38.03 -22.51 -27.77
C THR A 13 -37.47 -22.22 -26.41
N PHE A 14 -36.41 -22.91 -26.03
CA PHE A 14 -35.56 -22.55 -24.92
C PHE A 14 -34.84 -21.26 -25.28
N PHE A 15 -35.32 -20.11 -24.78
CA PHE A 15 -34.52 -18.89 -24.71
C PHE A 15 -33.46 -19.09 -23.62
N ILE A 16 -32.29 -19.55 -24.03
CA ILE A 16 -31.11 -19.48 -23.18
C ILE A 16 -30.71 -18.01 -23.16
N PHE A 17 -31.11 -17.29 -22.11
CA PHE A 17 -30.51 -16.02 -21.77
C PHE A 17 -29.06 -16.30 -21.36
N PHE A 18 -28.15 -16.19 -22.30
CA PHE A 18 -26.75 -15.95 -21.96
C PHE A 18 -26.70 -14.57 -21.30
N GLN A 19 -26.77 -14.53 -19.98
CA GLN A 19 -26.23 -13.40 -19.24
C GLN A 19 -24.72 -13.41 -19.51
N ILE A 20 -24.28 -12.63 -20.48
CA ILE A 20 -22.87 -12.24 -20.58
C ILE A 20 -22.63 -11.35 -19.36
N SER A 21 -22.28 -11.98 -18.26
CA SER A 21 -21.66 -11.31 -17.14
C SER A 21 -20.31 -10.83 -17.67
N TYR A 22 -20.22 -9.56 -18.04
CA TYR A 22 -18.93 -8.89 -18.12
C TYR A 22 -18.36 -8.95 -16.71
N ALA A 23 -17.59 -9.99 -16.42
CA ALA A 23 -16.68 -9.96 -15.30
C ALA A 23 -15.76 -8.76 -15.59
N VAL A 24 -15.88 -7.68 -14.85
CA VAL A 24 -14.86 -6.64 -14.82
C VAL A 24 -13.65 -7.39 -14.27
N ASP A 25 -12.68 -7.68 -15.15
CA ASP A 25 -11.44 -8.32 -14.76
C ASP A 25 -10.70 -7.37 -13.83
N TYR A 26 -10.93 -7.57 -12.53
CA TYR A 26 -10.18 -6.91 -11.51
C TYR A 26 -8.82 -7.58 -11.44
N SER A 27 -7.78 -6.85 -11.78
CA SER A 27 -6.42 -7.37 -11.79
C SER A 27 -5.55 -6.56 -10.84
N ASP A 28 -4.81 -7.28 -10.00
CA ASP A 28 -3.79 -6.76 -9.11
C ASP A 28 -2.46 -7.39 -9.42
N VAL A 29 -1.41 -6.64 -9.16
CA VAL A 29 -0.06 -7.14 -9.16
C VAL A 29 0.72 -6.57 -7.98
N PHE A 30 1.51 -7.41 -7.34
CA PHE A 30 2.51 -7.00 -6.36
C PHE A 30 3.90 -7.40 -6.85
N ILE A 31 4.76 -6.41 -7.03
CA ILE A 31 6.13 -6.58 -7.51
C ILE A 31 7.07 -6.07 -6.42
N THR A 32 8.10 -6.85 -6.10
CA THR A 32 9.17 -6.44 -5.18
C THR A 32 10.53 -6.64 -5.80
N TYR A 33 11.38 -5.62 -5.68
CA TYR A 33 12.79 -5.67 -5.97
C TYR A 33 13.55 -5.64 -4.66
N LYS A 34 14.21 -6.74 -4.32
CA LYS A 34 15.06 -6.88 -3.13
C LYS A 34 16.18 -7.87 -3.38
N GLY A 35 17.21 -7.84 -2.53
CA GLY A 35 18.30 -8.77 -2.65
C GLY A 35 18.98 -8.64 -4.02
N LYS A 36 19.20 -9.76 -4.72
CA LYS A 36 19.86 -9.81 -6.03
C LYS A 36 19.16 -9.01 -7.12
N ASP A 37 17.84 -8.82 -7.01
CA ASP A 37 17.08 -8.06 -8.01
C ASP A 37 17.51 -6.59 -8.06
N LEU A 38 18.07 -6.05 -6.99
CA LEU A 38 18.62 -4.70 -6.94
C LEU A 38 19.85 -4.51 -7.85
N GLY A 39 20.51 -5.58 -8.24
CA GLY A 39 21.59 -5.55 -9.21
C GLY A 39 21.17 -5.12 -10.63
N GLN A 40 19.87 -5.06 -10.91
CA GLN A 40 19.31 -4.57 -12.19
C GLN A 40 19.18 -3.04 -12.25
N PHE A 41 19.39 -2.36 -11.12
CA PHE A 41 19.24 -0.91 -11.04
C PHE A 41 20.47 -0.20 -11.62
N THR A 42 20.25 0.93 -12.29
CA THR A 42 21.32 1.82 -12.72
C THR A 42 21.74 2.70 -11.53
N LEU A 43 23.02 2.71 -11.24
CA LEU A 43 23.58 3.39 -10.07
C LEU A 43 24.51 4.52 -10.49
N LYS A 44 24.45 5.64 -9.75
CA LYS A 44 25.46 6.71 -9.79
C LYS A 44 25.95 6.97 -8.38
N ASN A 45 27.26 7.01 -8.20
CA ASN A 45 27.93 7.23 -6.90
C ASN A 45 27.37 6.32 -5.80
N SER A 46 27.06 5.08 -6.16
CA SER A 46 26.48 4.05 -5.31
C SER A 46 26.95 2.69 -5.78
N ILE A 47 27.02 1.72 -4.88
CA ILE A 47 27.47 0.35 -5.18
C ILE A 47 26.42 -0.67 -4.76
N PHE A 48 26.32 -1.77 -5.51
CA PHE A 48 25.54 -2.94 -5.10
C PHE A 48 26.46 -3.91 -4.34
N GLU A 49 26.16 -4.13 -3.07
CA GLU A 49 26.93 -5.00 -2.19
C GLU A 49 26.01 -5.73 -1.21
N LYS A 50 26.24 -7.03 -1.00
CA LYS A 50 25.54 -7.87 -0.02
C LYS A 50 24.00 -7.75 -0.11
N ASP A 51 23.49 -7.84 -1.32
CA ASP A 51 22.05 -7.78 -1.61
C ASP A 51 21.37 -6.43 -1.27
N LYS A 52 22.14 -5.34 -1.19
CA LYS A 52 21.69 -3.97 -0.96
C LYS A 52 22.41 -2.99 -1.88
N ILE A 53 21.85 -1.80 -2.04
CA ILE A 53 22.56 -0.69 -2.69
C ILE A 53 23.03 0.26 -1.60
N ILE A 54 24.34 0.53 -1.59
CA ILE A 54 25.00 1.40 -0.63
C ILE A 54 25.30 2.73 -1.29
N VAL A 55 24.81 3.82 -0.70
CA VAL A 55 24.97 5.20 -1.16
C VAL A 55 25.88 5.92 -0.16
N GLN A 56 26.97 6.48 -0.63
CA GLN A 56 27.99 7.10 0.23
C GLN A 56 28.34 8.54 -0.16
N GLU A 57 28.03 8.92 -1.39
CA GLU A 57 28.44 10.20 -1.97
C GLU A 57 27.25 11.08 -2.29
N ASN A 58 27.50 12.39 -2.30
CA ASN A 58 26.52 13.36 -2.79
C ASN A 58 26.29 13.21 -4.30
N ASP A 59 25.19 13.75 -4.80
CA ASP A 59 24.76 13.61 -6.19
C ASP A 59 24.58 12.14 -6.64
N SER A 60 24.20 11.28 -5.70
CA SER A 60 23.91 9.88 -5.95
C SER A 60 22.46 9.68 -6.41
N TYR A 61 22.28 8.73 -7.31
CA TYR A 61 20.95 8.25 -7.64
C TYR A 61 20.89 6.74 -7.83
N ILE A 62 19.70 6.20 -7.63
CA ILE A 62 19.32 4.83 -7.91
C ILE A 62 18.14 4.89 -8.89
N LEU A 63 18.30 4.31 -10.08
CA LEU A 63 17.29 4.26 -11.12
C LEU A 63 16.83 2.82 -11.31
N SER A 64 15.53 2.54 -11.11
CA SER A 64 14.97 1.22 -11.37
C SER A 64 15.00 0.89 -12.88
N PRO A 65 14.94 -0.38 -13.27
CA PRO A 65 14.55 -0.71 -14.64
C PRO A 65 13.19 -0.11 -14.97
N VAL A 66 12.86 0.01 -16.25
CA VAL A 66 11.48 0.28 -16.67
C VAL A 66 10.66 -0.98 -16.42
N ILE A 67 9.70 -0.89 -15.53
CA ILE A 67 8.90 -2.00 -15.02
C ILE A 67 7.64 -2.06 -15.84
N LYS A 68 7.41 -3.20 -16.52
CA LYS A 68 6.17 -3.46 -17.25
C LYS A 68 5.17 -4.17 -16.33
N LEU A 69 4.01 -3.53 -16.17
CA LEU A 69 2.86 -4.13 -15.49
C LEU A 69 2.07 -5.02 -16.47
N PRO A 70 1.36 -6.04 -16.00
CA PRO A 70 0.57 -6.93 -16.88
C PRO A 70 -0.69 -6.26 -17.45
N PHE A 71 -1.02 -5.08 -16.97
CA PHE A 71 -2.21 -4.30 -17.36
C PHE A 71 -1.94 -2.80 -17.24
N CYS A 72 -2.82 -1.99 -17.87
CA CYS A 72 -2.87 -0.56 -17.59
C CYS A 72 -3.54 -0.34 -16.24
N PHE A 73 -2.82 0.29 -15.29
CA PHE A 73 -3.30 0.46 -13.93
C PHE A 73 -4.21 1.69 -13.77
N GLU A 74 -5.10 1.63 -12.79
CA GLU A 74 -5.82 2.78 -12.26
C GLU A 74 -5.14 3.33 -11.01
N GLU A 75 -4.74 2.47 -10.09
CA GLU A 75 -4.04 2.83 -8.87
C GLU A 75 -2.72 2.07 -8.76
N CYS A 76 -1.68 2.77 -8.29
CA CYS A 76 -0.40 2.15 -7.97
C CYS A 76 0.12 2.74 -6.65
N VAL A 77 0.42 1.86 -5.70
CA VAL A 77 0.93 2.21 -4.38
C VAL A 77 2.37 1.70 -4.25
N PRO A 78 3.36 2.58 -4.38
CA PRO A 78 4.75 2.21 -4.15
C PRO A 78 5.12 2.31 -2.67
N SER A 79 6.09 1.51 -2.27
CA SER A 79 6.75 1.61 -0.97
C SER A 79 8.20 1.14 -1.08
N TRP A 80 9.04 1.53 -0.16
CA TRP A 80 10.47 1.23 -0.19
C TRP A 80 11.04 1.09 1.21
N ASN A 81 12.22 0.48 1.30
CA ASN A 81 12.96 0.34 2.53
C ASN A 81 14.36 0.95 2.33
N VAL A 82 14.60 2.08 2.98
CA VAL A 82 15.85 2.84 2.93
C VAL A 82 16.31 3.14 4.35
N LYS A 83 17.42 2.55 4.77
CA LYS A 83 18.05 2.84 6.05
C LYS A 83 18.94 4.08 5.90
N CYS A 84 18.61 5.15 6.62
CA CYS A 84 19.37 6.40 6.60
C CYS A 84 19.44 7.03 8.00
N SER A 85 20.42 7.89 8.23
CA SER A 85 20.48 8.72 9.44
C SER A 85 19.42 9.85 9.41
N ASP A 86 19.17 10.45 10.55
CA ASP A 86 18.25 11.59 10.66
C ASP A 86 18.69 12.83 9.84
N GLU A 87 19.98 12.92 9.54
CA GLU A 87 20.56 14.01 8.74
C GLU A 87 20.61 13.73 7.24
N SER A 88 20.34 12.49 6.83
CA SER A 88 20.28 12.10 5.43
C SER A 88 18.89 12.31 4.86
N SER A 89 18.83 12.67 3.59
CA SER A 89 17.57 12.89 2.89
C SER A 89 17.56 12.26 1.51
N PHE A 90 16.37 11.96 1.01
CA PHE A 90 16.19 11.51 -0.37
C PHE A 90 14.82 11.90 -0.92
N CYS A 91 14.75 11.95 -2.24
CA CYS A 91 13.50 12.13 -2.97
C CYS A 91 13.26 10.95 -3.89
N VAL A 92 12.00 10.61 -4.07
CA VAL A 92 11.55 9.55 -4.97
C VAL A 92 10.76 10.18 -6.10
N PHE A 93 11.21 9.96 -7.31
CA PHE A 93 10.51 10.36 -8.53
C PHE A 93 9.99 9.13 -9.25
N VAL A 94 8.92 9.32 -9.98
CA VAL A 94 8.30 8.29 -10.80
C VAL A 94 7.94 8.82 -12.17
N ARG A 95 8.04 7.99 -13.21
CA ARG A 95 7.56 8.29 -14.55
C ARG A 95 6.86 7.10 -15.18
N PHE A 96 6.06 7.36 -16.19
CA PHE A 96 5.10 6.41 -16.76
C PHE A 96 5.23 6.33 -18.26
N GLY A 97 4.85 5.21 -18.83
CA GLY A 97 4.79 4.99 -20.25
C GLY A 97 3.74 3.96 -20.64
N LYS A 98 3.59 3.77 -21.93
CA LYS A 98 2.72 2.75 -22.51
C LYS A 98 3.55 1.86 -23.45
N SER A 99 3.48 0.56 -23.24
CA SER A 99 4.35 -0.39 -23.94
C SER A 99 4.06 -0.51 -25.44
N ASP A 100 2.89 -0.08 -25.90
CA ASP A 100 2.49 -0.06 -27.33
C ASP A 100 2.79 1.27 -28.06
N SER A 101 3.36 2.27 -27.38
CA SER A 101 3.65 3.60 -27.93
C SER A 101 5.15 3.90 -27.83
N GLU A 102 5.91 3.71 -28.92
CA GLU A 102 7.33 4.10 -29.10
C GLU A 102 8.17 4.29 -27.81
N ASN A 103 7.83 3.61 -26.71
CA ASN A 103 8.49 3.63 -25.39
C ASN A 103 8.74 5.04 -24.79
N LYS A 104 7.92 6.03 -25.14
CA LYS A 104 8.05 7.38 -24.56
C LYS A 104 7.57 7.37 -23.14
N LEU A 105 8.47 7.67 -22.21
CA LEU A 105 8.14 7.86 -20.79
C LEU A 105 7.73 9.32 -20.54
N SER A 106 6.83 9.51 -19.58
CA SER A 106 6.42 10.83 -19.10
C SER A 106 7.60 11.63 -18.53
N PRO A 107 7.45 12.93 -18.29
CA PRO A 107 8.29 13.64 -17.33
C PRO A 107 8.32 12.95 -15.97
N TRP A 108 9.34 13.25 -15.19
CA TRP A 108 9.43 12.79 -13.81
C TRP A 108 8.46 13.55 -12.90
N LEU A 109 7.69 12.82 -12.11
CA LEU A 109 6.79 13.35 -11.10
C LEU A 109 7.34 13.00 -9.71
N LEU A 110 7.27 13.94 -8.77
CA LEU A 110 7.71 13.71 -7.39
C LEU A 110 6.69 12.84 -6.66
N MET A 111 7.14 11.66 -6.18
CA MET A 111 6.31 10.72 -5.42
C MET A 111 6.42 10.96 -3.91
N GLY A 112 7.62 11.19 -3.38
CA GLY A 112 7.83 11.32 -1.96
C GLY A 112 9.17 11.93 -1.59
N GLU A 113 9.27 12.40 -0.34
CA GLU A 113 10.46 12.99 0.24
C GLU A 113 10.70 12.44 1.64
N TRP A 114 11.95 12.18 1.97
CA TRP A 114 12.38 11.78 3.31
C TRP A 114 13.49 12.69 3.81
N GLY A 115 13.40 13.15 5.06
CA GLY A 115 14.32 14.12 5.63
C GLY A 115 14.08 15.54 5.10
N GLU A 116 15.07 16.41 5.25
CA GLU A 116 15.00 17.79 4.77
C GLU A 116 15.66 17.93 3.40
N MET A 117 14.89 17.75 2.34
CA MET A 117 15.31 18.22 1.02
C MET A 117 14.70 19.58 0.77
N SER A 118 15.51 20.61 0.98
CA SER A 118 15.09 22.00 0.87
C SER A 118 14.67 22.34 -0.57
N ASN A 119 13.44 22.67 -0.70
CA ASN A 119 12.69 23.29 -1.77
C ASN A 119 12.83 22.75 -3.23
N TYR A 120 11.75 22.86 -3.98
CA TYR A 120 11.58 22.46 -5.38
C TYR A 120 12.69 22.92 -6.35
N LYS A 121 13.27 24.12 -6.14
CA LYS A 121 14.37 24.64 -6.99
C LYS A 121 15.64 23.78 -6.85
N THR A 122 15.91 23.30 -5.65
CA THR A 122 17.02 22.39 -5.38
C THR A 122 16.78 21.04 -6.04
N LEU A 123 15.56 20.50 -5.96
CA LEU A 123 15.19 19.26 -6.63
C LEU A 123 15.35 19.32 -8.15
N LYS A 124 14.89 20.41 -8.77
CA LYS A 124 15.09 20.63 -10.21
C LYS A 124 16.57 20.69 -10.57
N SER A 125 17.37 21.40 -9.76
CA SER A 125 18.83 21.47 -9.94
C SER A 125 19.50 20.12 -9.80
N TYR A 126 19.03 19.23 -8.91
CA TYR A 126 19.54 17.87 -8.80
C TYR A 126 19.22 17.01 -10.02
N LEU A 127 18.00 17.08 -10.54
CA LEU A 127 17.60 16.37 -11.75
C LEU A 127 18.38 16.83 -12.97
N ASP A 128 18.54 18.15 -13.13
CA ASP A 128 19.32 18.75 -14.22
C ASP A 128 20.81 18.37 -14.15
N LYS A 129 21.37 18.26 -12.95
CA LYS A 129 22.77 17.86 -12.73
C LYS A 129 22.99 16.36 -12.86
N SER A 130 22.00 15.52 -12.52
CA SER A 130 22.16 14.06 -12.49
C SER A 130 22.17 13.41 -13.86
N GLN A 131 21.97 14.16 -14.95
CA GLN A 131 21.90 13.67 -16.33
C GLN A 131 20.82 12.57 -16.53
N ILE A 132 19.82 12.52 -15.65
CA ILE A 132 18.69 11.61 -15.80
C ILE A 132 17.83 12.14 -16.95
N GLU A 133 17.70 11.33 -18.02
CA GLU A 133 16.86 11.71 -19.16
C GLU A 133 15.39 11.95 -18.74
N GLY A 134 14.84 13.08 -19.15
CA GLY A 134 13.44 13.42 -18.95
C GLY A 134 13.22 14.88 -18.55
N LYS A 135 12.08 15.42 -18.94
CA LYS A 135 11.67 16.77 -18.57
C LYS A 135 10.93 16.69 -17.21
N PHE A 136 11.15 17.72 -16.41
CA PHE A 136 10.40 17.94 -15.19
C PHE A 136 9.36 19.04 -15.46
N GLU A 137 8.12 18.62 -15.63
CA GLU A 137 6.98 19.52 -15.79
C GLU A 137 6.15 19.47 -14.50
N ASN A 138 4.98 19.80 -14.37
CA ASN A 138 4.24 19.84 -13.10
C ASN A 138 4.58 18.63 -12.18
N PRO A 139 5.08 18.84 -10.95
CA PRO A 139 5.60 17.77 -10.09
C PRO A 139 4.58 16.71 -9.65
N PHE A 140 3.28 16.95 -9.85
CA PHE A 140 2.23 16.08 -9.31
C PHE A 140 1.21 15.59 -10.33
N LYS A 141 1.16 16.13 -11.55
CA LYS A 141 0.15 15.77 -12.55
C LYS A 141 0.74 15.72 -13.93
N TYR A 142 0.34 14.72 -14.70
CA TYR A 142 0.67 14.59 -16.12
C TYR A 142 -0.37 13.75 -16.85
N SER A 143 -1.02 14.30 -17.88
CA SER A 143 -1.85 13.56 -18.84
C SER A 143 -2.76 12.46 -18.23
N GLY A 144 -3.58 12.80 -17.24
CA GLY A 144 -4.47 11.85 -16.57
C GLY A 144 -3.85 11.07 -15.40
N ILE A 145 -2.55 11.27 -15.14
CA ILE A 145 -1.88 10.81 -13.91
C ILE A 145 -1.92 11.92 -12.86
N SER A 146 -2.19 11.55 -11.62
CA SER A 146 -1.92 12.38 -10.44
C SER A 146 -1.15 11.59 -9.38
N ILE A 147 -0.22 12.28 -8.73
CA ILE A 147 0.41 11.78 -7.51
C ILE A 147 -0.42 12.33 -6.36
N GLU A 148 -1.09 11.44 -5.69
CA GLU A 148 -1.77 11.72 -4.44
C GLU A 148 -0.76 11.59 -3.29
N THR A 149 -1.20 11.71 -2.03
CA THR A 149 -0.27 11.63 -0.88
C THR A 149 0.51 10.31 -0.83
N ASP A 150 -0.17 9.20 -1.15
CA ASP A 150 0.34 7.85 -0.92
C ASP A 150 0.39 6.97 -2.15
N TYR A 151 -0.31 7.36 -3.20
CA TYR A 151 -0.52 6.54 -4.38
C TYR A 151 -0.54 7.35 -5.67
N ILE A 152 -0.43 6.65 -6.75
CA ILE A 152 -0.47 7.16 -8.12
C ILE A 152 -1.82 6.78 -8.71
N LEU A 153 -2.58 7.77 -9.16
CA LEU A 153 -3.88 7.58 -9.79
C LEU A 153 -3.78 7.83 -11.29
N SER A 154 -4.16 6.84 -12.09
CA SER A 154 -4.28 6.92 -13.55
C SER A 154 -5.75 6.82 -13.95
N LYS A 155 -6.46 7.95 -14.00
CA LYS A 155 -7.91 8.00 -14.25
C LYS A 155 -8.32 7.34 -15.58
N ASP A 156 -7.48 7.45 -16.58
CA ASP A 156 -7.76 6.96 -17.94
C ASP A 156 -7.18 5.57 -18.20
N LYS A 157 -6.52 4.92 -17.21
CA LYS A 157 -5.88 3.59 -17.32
C LYS A 157 -5.02 3.45 -18.59
N LYS A 158 -4.14 4.42 -18.84
CA LYS A 158 -3.36 4.48 -20.09
C LYS A 158 -1.97 3.90 -19.98
N PHE A 159 -1.45 3.69 -18.77
CA PHE A 159 -0.05 3.38 -18.53
C PHE A 159 0.12 1.96 -17.97
N ASP A 160 1.05 1.22 -18.56
CA ASP A 160 1.48 -0.09 -18.12
C ASP A 160 3.01 -0.18 -17.89
N LEU A 161 3.72 0.95 -18.10
CA LEU A 161 5.14 1.09 -17.78
C LEU A 161 5.31 2.09 -16.63
N ILE A 162 6.19 1.76 -15.69
CA ILE A 162 6.54 2.60 -14.55
C ILE A 162 8.04 2.53 -14.29
N GLN A 163 8.65 3.65 -13.90
CA GLN A 163 10.06 3.68 -13.51
C GLN A 163 10.25 4.63 -12.35
N PHE A 164 11.09 4.25 -11.40
CA PHE A 164 11.41 5.03 -10.20
C PHE A 164 12.86 5.52 -10.23
N CYS A 165 13.05 6.73 -9.70
CA CYS A 165 14.36 7.30 -9.46
C CYS A 165 14.45 7.81 -8.04
N PHE A 166 15.41 7.34 -7.28
CA PHE A 166 15.73 7.82 -5.95
C PHE A 166 16.97 8.71 -6.03
N ILE A 167 16.86 9.93 -5.54
CA ILE A 167 17.97 10.89 -5.48
C ILE A 167 18.30 11.13 -4.02
N PHE A 168 19.57 10.98 -3.67
CA PHE A 168 20.03 11.02 -2.30
C PHE A 168 20.89 12.26 -2.03
N ASN A 169 20.75 12.78 -0.82
CA ASN A 169 21.66 13.71 -0.19
C ASN A 169 22.16 13.06 1.12
N PRO A 170 23.11 12.13 1.05
CA PRO A 170 23.57 11.39 2.21
C PRO A 170 24.56 12.24 3.00
N ASN A 171 24.31 12.46 4.30
CA ASN A 171 25.36 12.91 5.22
C ASN A 171 26.15 11.73 5.80
N TYR A 172 25.55 10.53 5.72
CA TYR A 172 26.15 9.25 6.14
C TYR A 172 25.76 8.17 5.15
N VAL A 173 26.31 6.97 5.34
CA VAL A 173 25.96 5.81 4.52
C VAL A 173 24.45 5.55 4.56
N VAL A 174 23.86 5.44 3.38
CA VAL A 174 22.45 5.08 3.18
C VAL A 174 22.40 3.70 2.55
N GLU A 175 21.54 2.82 3.08
CA GLU A 175 21.31 1.49 2.56
C GLU A 175 19.90 1.41 1.95
N PHE A 176 19.83 1.16 0.65
CA PHE A 176 18.58 0.87 -0.05
C PHE A 176 18.38 -0.64 -0.12
N SER A 177 17.29 -1.13 0.45
CA SER A 177 17.03 -2.57 0.64
C SER A 177 15.91 -3.12 -0.23
N SER A 178 14.91 -2.30 -0.58
CA SER A 178 13.83 -2.75 -1.48
C SER A 178 13.03 -1.61 -2.10
N LEU A 179 12.42 -1.92 -3.25
CA LEU A 179 11.33 -1.18 -3.87
C LEU A 179 10.15 -2.15 -4.06
N ASN A 180 8.97 -1.77 -3.58
CA ASN A 180 7.75 -2.55 -3.68
C ASN A 180 6.69 -1.75 -4.41
N ILE A 181 5.90 -2.41 -5.24
CA ILE A 181 4.90 -1.80 -6.10
C ILE A 181 3.63 -2.66 -6.03
N SER A 182 2.56 -2.10 -5.56
CA SER A 182 1.23 -2.71 -5.63
C SER A 182 0.39 -1.93 -6.64
N ALA A 183 -0.01 -2.54 -7.74
CA ALA A 183 -0.80 -1.89 -8.77
C ALA A 183 -2.11 -2.63 -9.03
N SER A 184 -3.15 -1.89 -9.39
CA SER A 184 -4.50 -2.38 -9.55
C SER A 184 -5.20 -1.72 -10.74
N THR A 185 -6.10 -2.47 -11.40
CA THR A 185 -6.99 -1.94 -12.43
C THR A 185 -8.18 -1.17 -11.88
N GLN A 186 -8.40 -1.19 -10.57
CA GLN A 186 -9.48 -0.47 -9.89
C GLN A 186 -9.03 0.02 -8.52
N ARG A 187 -9.49 1.22 -8.18
CA ARG A 187 -9.45 1.74 -6.82
C ARG A 187 -10.76 1.43 -6.10
N GLY A 188 -10.71 0.48 -5.16
CA GLY A 188 -11.88 -0.01 -4.45
C GLY A 188 -12.83 -0.80 -5.36
N ASP A 189 -13.46 -1.80 -4.85
CA ASP A 189 -14.40 -2.59 -5.64
C ASP A 189 -15.84 -2.29 -5.23
N LYS A 190 -16.52 -1.46 -6.01
CA LYS A 190 -17.97 -1.25 -5.84
C LYS A 190 -18.80 -2.51 -6.14
N LYS A 191 -18.18 -3.58 -6.60
CA LYS A 191 -18.80 -4.85 -6.99
C LYS A 191 -17.97 -6.04 -6.56
N LEU A 192 -17.35 -6.02 -5.37
CA LEU A 192 -16.71 -7.22 -4.83
C LEU A 192 -17.69 -8.39 -5.02
N LYS A 193 -17.37 -9.26 -5.97
CA LYS A 193 -17.87 -10.62 -5.88
C LYS A 193 -17.22 -11.14 -4.62
N LEU A 194 -18.01 -11.19 -3.54
CA LEU A 194 -17.62 -11.87 -2.33
C LEU A 194 -17.12 -13.23 -2.78
N TYR A 195 -15.80 -13.45 -2.69
CA TYR A 195 -15.23 -14.74 -2.95
C TYR A 195 -16.00 -15.76 -2.13
N GLU A 196 -16.32 -16.92 -2.71
CA GLU A 196 -17.04 -17.94 -1.97
C GLU A 196 -16.40 -18.08 -0.60
N ARG A 197 -17.24 -18.02 0.44
CA ARG A 197 -16.78 -18.02 1.85
C ARG A 197 -16.00 -19.29 2.11
N THR A 198 -14.71 -19.25 1.89
CA THR A 198 -13.82 -20.32 2.36
C THR A 198 -13.81 -20.30 3.89
N ASN A 199 -13.65 -21.45 4.47
CA ASN A 199 -13.49 -21.58 5.93
C ASN A 199 -12.12 -20.99 6.30
N LEU A 200 -12.08 -19.73 6.73
CA LEU A 200 -10.86 -19.00 7.10
C LEU A 200 -10.15 -19.59 8.33
N GLY A 201 -10.78 -20.58 8.97
CA GLY A 201 -10.37 -21.07 10.27
C GLY A 201 -11.01 -20.23 11.38
N LYS A 202 -11.37 -20.91 12.47
CA LYS A 202 -11.87 -20.26 13.68
C LYS A 202 -10.75 -20.20 14.71
N ASN A 203 -10.73 -19.15 15.51
CA ASN A 203 -9.69 -18.93 16.53
C ASN A 203 -8.26 -18.96 15.97
N SER A 204 -8.06 -18.42 14.76
CA SER A 204 -6.74 -18.26 14.16
C SER A 204 -6.32 -16.81 14.24
N TYR A 205 -5.56 -16.45 15.26
CA TYR A 205 -5.12 -15.08 15.50
C TYR A 205 -3.74 -15.01 16.17
N VAL A 206 -3.18 -13.81 16.18
CA VAL A 206 -2.01 -13.42 16.96
C VAL A 206 -2.43 -12.50 18.09
N VAL A 207 -1.64 -12.43 19.15
CA VAL A 207 -1.86 -11.52 20.28
C VAL A 207 -0.78 -10.45 20.23
N VAL A 208 -1.20 -9.20 20.24
CA VAL A 208 -0.29 -8.04 20.21
C VAL A 208 -0.42 -7.23 21.50
N PRO A 209 0.62 -6.51 21.92
CA PRO A 209 0.49 -5.47 22.94
C PRO A 209 -0.45 -4.39 22.45
N PHE A 210 -1.46 -4.02 23.25
CA PHE A 210 -2.38 -2.95 22.87
C PHE A 210 -1.74 -1.58 23.04
N ARG A 211 -1.97 -0.69 22.07
CA ARG A 211 -1.57 0.72 22.12
C ARG A 211 -2.72 1.59 21.67
N SER A 212 -2.87 2.77 22.29
CA SER A 212 -3.91 3.73 21.98
C SER A 212 -3.33 5.08 21.57
N GLN A 213 -3.86 5.64 20.48
CA GLN A 213 -3.57 7.04 20.12
C GLN A 213 -4.07 8.03 21.20
N GLY A 214 -5.11 7.65 21.92
CA GLY A 214 -5.67 8.45 23.01
C GLY A 214 -4.78 8.57 24.26
N TRP A 215 -3.66 7.85 24.34
CA TRP A 215 -2.65 7.99 25.40
C TRP A 215 -1.62 9.07 25.09
N GLU A 216 -1.55 9.51 23.83
CA GLU A 216 -0.58 10.48 23.36
C GLU A 216 -1.05 11.94 23.55
N ASP A 217 -0.16 12.91 23.27
CA ASP A 217 -0.46 14.35 23.34
C ASP A 217 -1.69 14.66 22.47
N LYS A 218 -2.64 15.39 23.04
CA LYS A 218 -3.89 15.82 22.37
C LYS A 218 -3.66 16.55 21.04
N LYS A 219 -2.48 17.13 20.84
CA LYS A 219 -2.14 17.84 19.60
C LYS A 219 -1.97 16.89 18.40
N ILE A 220 -1.65 15.62 18.65
CA ILE A 220 -1.37 14.64 17.60
C ILE A 220 -2.28 13.42 17.70
N SER A 221 -2.92 13.18 18.83
CA SER A 221 -3.64 11.93 19.14
C SER A 221 -4.74 11.57 18.12
N SER A 222 -5.35 12.55 17.46
CA SER A 222 -6.38 12.31 16.44
C SER A 222 -5.82 11.99 15.03
N GLU A 223 -4.50 12.09 14.84
CA GLU A 223 -3.87 12.02 13.51
C GLU A 223 -2.85 10.86 13.38
N ILE A 224 -2.65 10.07 14.44
CA ILE A 224 -1.56 9.09 14.54
C ILE A 224 -1.98 7.63 14.54
N CYS A 225 -3.19 7.29 14.04
CA CYS A 225 -3.66 5.91 13.98
C CYS A 225 -2.68 4.98 13.23
N SER A 226 -2.11 5.44 12.12
CA SER A 226 -1.09 4.74 11.35
C SER A 226 0.19 4.49 12.16
N VAL A 227 0.63 5.49 12.93
CA VAL A 227 1.82 5.40 13.80
C VAL A 227 1.59 4.41 14.95
N VAL A 228 0.42 4.49 15.59
CA VAL A 228 0.03 3.58 16.69
C VAL A 228 -0.01 2.14 16.19
N SER A 229 -0.68 1.87 15.06
CA SER A 229 -0.76 0.55 14.46
C SER A 229 0.63 0.01 14.07
N THR A 230 1.51 0.87 13.54
CA THR A 230 2.90 0.52 13.23
C THR A 230 3.67 0.16 14.50
N ALA A 231 3.57 0.99 15.56
CA ALA A 231 4.23 0.74 16.84
C ALA A 231 3.71 -0.54 17.53
N THR A 232 2.40 -0.82 17.42
CA THR A 232 1.78 -2.06 17.92
C THR A 232 2.42 -3.30 17.26
N VAL A 233 2.60 -3.28 15.94
CA VAL A 233 3.22 -4.40 15.22
C VAL A 233 4.72 -4.51 15.53
N MET A 234 5.42 -3.39 15.67
CA MET A 234 6.85 -3.41 16.06
C MET A 234 7.03 -4.00 17.46
N ASP A 235 6.15 -3.64 18.41
CA ASP A 235 6.14 -4.15 19.77
C ASP A 235 5.83 -5.66 19.81
N TYR A 236 4.90 -6.12 18.99
CA TYR A 236 4.62 -7.56 18.82
C TYR A 236 5.89 -8.36 18.46
N TYR A 237 6.80 -7.77 17.71
CA TYR A 237 8.11 -8.36 17.39
C TYR A 237 9.22 -8.04 18.38
N GLY A 238 8.90 -7.42 19.52
CA GLY A 238 9.81 -7.16 20.65
C GLY A 238 10.59 -5.84 20.53
N VAL A 239 10.15 -4.91 19.70
CA VAL A 239 10.74 -3.56 19.60
C VAL A 239 9.73 -2.54 20.15
N ASP A 240 9.82 -2.29 21.45
CA ASP A 240 8.98 -1.32 22.17
C ASP A 240 9.53 0.10 21.98
N ILE A 241 9.09 0.77 20.90
CA ILE A 241 9.36 2.19 20.69
C ILE A 241 8.21 3.04 21.23
N LYS A 242 8.51 4.19 21.83
CA LYS A 242 7.48 5.16 22.20
C LYS A 242 6.77 5.68 20.96
N THR A 243 5.44 5.65 20.97
CA THR A 243 4.60 6.12 19.86
C THR A 243 4.96 7.54 19.44
N ALA A 244 5.18 8.45 20.42
CA ALA A 244 5.58 9.82 20.14
C ALA A 244 6.97 9.95 19.44
N GLU A 245 7.89 9.02 19.67
CA GLU A 245 9.18 8.99 18.97
C GLU A 245 9.00 8.53 17.52
N LEU A 246 8.24 7.46 17.31
CA LEU A 246 7.90 6.99 15.96
C LEU A 246 7.11 8.04 15.18
N ALA A 247 6.21 8.78 15.85
CA ALA A 247 5.45 9.88 15.25
C ALA A 247 6.36 10.97 14.66
N LYS A 248 7.44 11.33 15.34
CA LYS A 248 8.41 12.31 14.81
C LYS A 248 9.06 11.84 13.51
N VAL A 249 9.37 10.55 13.42
CA VAL A 249 9.99 9.95 12.24
C VAL A 249 8.97 9.81 11.09
N ALA A 250 7.73 9.45 11.41
CA ALA A 250 6.66 9.27 10.44
C ALA A 250 6.07 10.58 9.90
N TYR A 251 6.25 11.71 10.63
CA TYR A 251 5.67 12.99 10.24
C TYR A 251 6.17 13.47 8.88
N ASP A 252 5.25 13.74 7.98
CA ASP A 252 5.56 14.39 6.71
C ASP A 252 5.42 15.91 6.84
N LYS A 253 6.54 16.64 6.70
CA LYS A 253 6.58 18.10 6.84
C LYS A 253 5.85 18.84 5.71
N ARG A 254 5.78 18.23 4.52
CA ARG A 254 5.18 18.81 3.33
C ARG A 254 3.66 18.75 3.40
N TYR A 255 3.13 17.56 3.71
CA TYR A 255 1.69 17.34 3.83
C TYR A 255 1.19 17.61 5.24
N LYS A 256 2.09 17.82 6.21
CA LYS A 256 1.80 18.07 7.63
C LYS A 256 0.90 16.98 8.24
N MET A 257 1.23 15.72 7.96
CA MET A 257 0.45 14.56 8.38
C MET A 257 1.32 13.37 8.80
N TYR A 258 0.76 12.44 9.55
CA TYR A 258 1.41 11.23 10.06
C TYR A 258 0.98 9.96 9.33
N GLY A 259 -0.12 10.00 8.59
CA GLY A 259 -0.82 8.83 8.06
C GLY A 259 -0.34 8.33 6.71
N MET A 260 0.76 8.82 6.17
CA MET A 260 1.24 8.37 4.85
C MET A 260 1.69 6.91 4.91
N TRP A 261 1.15 6.09 4.01
CA TRP A 261 1.32 4.63 4.01
C TRP A 261 2.78 4.20 3.81
N TRP A 262 3.44 4.73 2.79
CA TRP A 262 4.85 4.43 2.54
C TRP A 262 5.77 4.94 3.65
N ARG A 263 5.40 6.04 4.35
CA ARG A 263 6.18 6.57 5.48
C ARG A 263 6.05 5.70 6.72
N ALA A 264 4.90 5.08 6.96
CA ALA A 264 4.74 4.12 8.04
C ALA A 264 5.73 2.95 7.89
N VAL A 265 5.78 2.36 6.69
CA VAL A 265 6.73 1.30 6.33
C VAL A 265 8.19 1.79 6.44
N GLN A 266 8.49 2.93 5.83
CA GLN A 266 9.82 3.53 5.85
C GLN A 266 10.27 3.89 7.27
N SER A 267 9.35 4.34 8.14
CA SER A 267 9.64 4.64 9.54
C SER A 267 10.01 3.38 10.33
N ALA A 268 9.27 2.28 10.17
CA ALA A 268 9.60 1.01 10.79
C ALA A 268 10.97 0.48 10.34
N HIS A 269 11.34 0.73 9.07
CA HIS A 269 12.65 0.31 8.54
C HIS A 269 13.83 0.96 9.27
N GLN A 270 13.66 2.17 9.81
CA GLN A 270 14.70 2.83 10.62
C GLN A 270 15.03 2.05 11.90
N TYR A 271 14.11 1.20 12.37
CA TYR A 271 14.24 0.39 13.58
C TYR A 271 14.51 -1.10 13.31
N GLY A 272 14.87 -1.44 12.06
CA GLY A 272 15.27 -2.81 11.69
C GLY A 272 14.12 -3.70 11.22
N PHE A 273 13.06 -3.11 10.69
CA PHE A 273 11.98 -3.83 10.05
C PHE A 273 12.02 -3.64 8.53
N ASP A 274 11.66 -4.68 7.81
CA ASP A 274 11.26 -4.57 6.42
C ASP A 274 9.74 -4.44 6.35
N GLY A 275 9.25 -3.81 5.30
CA GLY A 275 7.81 -3.70 5.12
C GLY A 275 7.42 -3.24 3.72
N TYR A 276 6.15 -3.31 3.43
CA TYR A 276 5.57 -2.86 2.17
C TYR A 276 4.07 -2.55 2.32
N VAL A 277 3.58 -1.75 1.40
CA VAL A 277 2.15 -1.48 1.22
C VAL A 277 1.63 -2.33 0.07
N ARG A 278 0.47 -2.94 0.23
CA ARG A 278 -0.17 -3.70 -0.84
C ARG A 278 -1.69 -3.59 -0.81
N HIS A 279 -2.30 -3.94 -1.95
CA HIS A 279 -3.73 -4.22 -2.02
C HIS A 279 -4.01 -5.64 -1.52
N PHE A 280 -5.02 -5.76 -0.67
CA PHE A 280 -5.64 -7.01 -0.26
C PHE A 280 -7.01 -7.11 -0.93
N ARG A 281 -7.40 -8.29 -1.35
CA ARG A 281 -8.66 -8.50 -2.08
C ARG A 281 -9.58 -9.51 -1.42
N SER A 282 -9.04 -10.26 -0.49
CA SER A 282 -9.78 -11.28 0.24
C SER A 282 -9.21 -11.48 1.64
N PHE A 283 -9.99 -12.10 2.50
CA PHE A 283 -9.47 -12.53 3.79
C PHE A 283 -8.61 -13.78 3.69
N GLU A 284 -8.66 -14.50 2.57
CA GLU A 284 -7.70 -15.57 2.26
C GLU A 284 -6.28 -15.00 2.13
N ASP A 285 -6.13 -13.85 1.48
CA ASP A 285 -4.84 -13.12 1.44
C ASP A 285 -4.36 -12.77 2.84
N VAL A 286 -5.26 -12.30 3.71
CA VAL A 286 -4.94 -11.97 5.12
C VAL A 286 -4.53 -13.21 5.89
N LYS A 287 -5.28 -14.31 5.71
CA LYS A 287 -5.02 -15.59 6.38
C LYS A 287 -3.61 -16.10 6.14
N GLU A 288 -3.07 -15.93 4.94
CA GLU A 288 -1.69 -16.32 4.64
C GLU A 288 -0.65 -15.64 5.54
N TYR A 289 -0.91 -14.38 5.94
CA TYR A 289 -0.06 -13.66 6.89
C TYR A 289 -0.29 -14.11 8.33
N ILE A 290 -1.54 -14.23 8.74
CA ILE A 290 -1.89 -14.66 10.10
C ILE A 290 -1.35 -16.05 10.40
N ASP A 291 -1.44 -16.99 9.45
CA ASP A 291 -0.87 -18.35 9.59
C ASP A 291 0.67 -18.31 9.77
N LYS A 292 1.33 -17.31 9.17
CA LYS A 292 2.77 -17.04 9.36
C LYS A 292 3.06 -16.21 10.61
N LYS A 293 2.06 -15.96 11.48
CA LYS A 293 2.18 -15.11 12.67
C LYS A 293 2.58 -13.66 12.35
N MET A 294 2.05 -13.13 11.28
CA MET A 294 2.27 -11.75 10.82
C MET A 294 0.96 -10.97 10.92
N PRO A 295 0.83 -9.99 11.84
CA PRO A 295 -0.31 -9.09 11.88
C PRO A 295 -0.38 -8.25 10.60
N VAL A 296 -1.59 -7.89 10.19
CA VAL A 296 -1.81 -7.04 9.00
C VAL A 296 -2.36 -5.70 9.43
N ILE A 297 -1.72 -4.61 9.03
CA ILE A 297 -2.23 -3.26 9.28
C ILE A 297 -3.17 -2.91 8.13
N ALA A 298 -4.43 -2.58 8.43
CA ALA A 298 -5.48 -2.26 7.46
C ALA A 298 -5.86 -0.78 7.50
N CYS A 299 -6.04 -0.17 6.30
CA CYS A 299 -6.56 1.19 6.13
C CYS A 299 -8.04 1.11 5.77
N ILE A 300 -8.91 1.50 6.68
CA ILE A 300 -10.37 1.45 6.50
C ILE A 300 -10.98 2.83 6.24
N CYS A 301 -12.08 2.85 5.49
CA CYS A 301 -12.96 4.01 5.35
C CYS A 301 -14.38 3.58 5.75
N VAL A 302 -14.98 4.33 6.66
CA VAL A 302 -16.30 4.01 7.22
C VAL A 302 -17.27 5.11 6.85
N ASN A 303 -18.33 4.77 6.15
CA ASN A 303 -19.45 5.67 5.91
C ASN A 303 -20.56 5.40 6.94
N LYS A 304 -21.44 6.36 7.10
CA LYS A 304 -22.60 6.23 7.97
C LYS A 304 -23.40 4.95 7.68
N ASN A 305 -23.75 4.22 8.73
CA ASN A 305 -24.45 2.92 8.70
C ASN A 305 -23.64 1.76 8.08
N ASP A 306 -22.33 1.86 7.97
CA ASP A 306 -21.50 0.74 7.53
C ASP A 306 -21.25 -0.27 8.66
N ILE A 307 -21.34 0.17 9.91
CA ILE A 307 -21.18 -0.66 11.12
C ILE A 307 -22.49 -0.61 11.91
N ALA A 308 -23.14 -1.76 12.09
CA ALA A 308 -24.47 -1.83 12.70
C ALA A 308 -24.46 -1.44 14.18
N ASP A 309 -23.40 -1.81 14.91
CA ASP A 309 -23.26 -1.52 16.34
C ASP A 309 -22.88 -0.05 16.61
N ASP A 310 -22.32 0.66 15.61
CA ASP A 310 -22.06 2.10 15.66
C ASP A 310 -22.41 2.80 14.34
N PRO A 311 -23.70 2.98 14.06
CA PRO A 311 -24.19 3.52 12.78
C PRO A 311 -23.84 4.99 12.55
N GLN A 312 -23.33 5.70 13.55
CA GLN A 312 -22.92 7.11 13.43
C GLN A 312 -21.40 7.25 13.20
N TYR A 313 -20.62 6.17 13.32
CA TYR A 313 -19.20 6.22 13.06
C TYR A 313 -18.91 6.46 11.59
N GLU A 314 -18.16 7.50 11.31
CA GLU A 314 -17.69 7.88 9.97
C GLU A 314 -16.21 8.26 10.02
N THR A 315 -15.45 7.81 9.03
CA THR A 315 -14.06 8.25 8.82
C THR A 315 -13.67 8.10 7.36
N ASP A 316 -13.01 9.11 6.81
CA ASP A 316 -12.39 9.05 5.47
C ASP A 316 -11.10 8.22 5.45
N GLY A 317 -10.56 7.88 6.62
CA GLY A 317 -9.39 7.03 6.75
C GLY A 317 -9.03 6.77 8.22
N HIS A 318 -9.03 5.51 8.60
CA HIS A 318 -8.55 5.03 9.89
C HIS A 318 -7.64 3.82 9.69
N VAL A 319 -6.70 3.61 10.59
CA VAL A 319 -5.73 2.51 10.51
C VAL A 319 -5.76 1.71 11.79
N LEU A 320 -5.94 0.39 11.65
CA LEU A 320 -5.97 -0.57 12.73
C LEU A 320 -5.16 -1.83 12.38
N VAL A 321 -5.00 -2.74 13.34
CA VAL A 321 -4.24 -3.97 13.15
C VAL A 321 -5.20 -5.17 13.14
N ILE A 322 -5.24 -5.90 12.04
CA ILE A 322 -5.94 -7.19 11.97
C ILE A 322 -5.07 -8.23 12.69
N LEU A 323 -5.65 -8.86 13.70
CA LEU A 323 -5.03 -9.93 14.48
C LEU A 323 -5.33 -11.31 13.90
N GLY A 324 -6.47 -11.47 13.23
CA GLY A 324 -6.92 -12.72 12.65
C GLY A 324 -8.44 -12.88 12.69
N PHE A 325 -8.89 -14.09 13.01
CA PHE A 325 -10.29 -14.50 12.95
C PHE A 325 -10.72 -15.10 14.29
N ASP A 326 -11.86 -14.65 14.80
CA ASP A 326 -12.44 -15.14 16.04
C ASP A 326 -13.18 -16.50 15.86
N GLU A 327 -13.89 -16.95 16.89
CA GLU A 327 -14.64 -18.21 16.91
C GLU A 327 -15.79 -18.26 15.88
N ASN A 328 -16.30 -17.10 15.44
CA ASN A 328 -17.35 -16.96 14.44
C ASN A 328 -16.78 -16.82 13.02
N GLY A 329 -15.48 -16.52 12.89
CA GLY A 329 -14.80 -16.16 11.65
C GLY A 329 -14.95 -14.68 11.33
N ASP A 330 -15.35 -13.87 12.32
CA ASP A 330 -15.35 -12.40 12.27
C ASP A 330 -13.91 -11.87 12.42
N ILE A 331 -13.67 -10.63 12.07
CA ILE A 331 -12.33 -10.07 11.97
C ILE A 331 -11.90 -9.50 13.32
N LEU A 332 -11.01 -10.19 13.99
CA LEU A 332 -10.42 -9.74 15.25
C LEU A 332 -9.36 -8.68 14.99
N CYS A 333 -9.49 -7.52 15.62
CA CYS A 333 -8.64 -6.36 15.43
C CYS A 333 -8.12 -5.80 16.76
N ALA A 334 -6.98 -5.10 16.68
CA ALA A 334 -6.53 -4.14 17.67
C ALA A 334 -6.69 -2.73 17.07
N ASP A 335 -7.65 -1.98 17.59
CA ASP A 335 -7.98 -0.63 17.16
C ASP A 335 -7.48 0.40 18.20
N GLY A 336 -6.40 1.07 17.85
CA GLY A 336 -5.78 2.11 18.69
C GLY A 336 -6.61 3.41 18.81
N GLY A 337 -7.75 3.52 18.14
CA GLY A 337 -8.71 4.61 18.33
C GLY A 337 -9.38 4.58 19.70
N PHE A 338 -9.52 3.41 20.29
CA PHE A 338 -10.05 3.22 21.65
C PHE A 338 -8.97 3.51 22.70
N ARG A 339 -9.43 3.97 23.89
CA ARG A 339 -8.51 4.31 25.00
C ARG A 339 -8.13 3.11 25.86
N LYS A 340 -8.98 2.11 25.92
CA LYS A 340 -8.84 0.94 26.76
C LYS A 340 -8.67 -0.31 25.90
N GLU A 341 -7.85 -1.23 26.37
CA GLU A 341 -7.62 -2.49 25.68
C GLU A 341 -8.90 -3.32 25.53
N GLU A 342 -9.72 -3.39 26.59
CA GLU A 342 -10.98 -4.13 26.58
C GLU A 342 -11.99 -3.63 25.55
N ASP A 343 -11.89 -2.36 25.13
CA ASP A 343 -12.73 -1.76 24.09
C ASP A 343 -12.05 -1.85 22.71
N GLY A 344 -10.71 -1.82 22.65
CA GLY A 344 -9.91 -1.73 21.43
C GLY A 344 -9.48 -3.08 20.84
N ILE A 345 -9.55 -4.16 21.61
CA ILE A 345 -9.43 -5.53 21.07
C ILE A 345 -10.85 -6.02 20.79
N LEU A 346 -11.29 -5.92 19.55
CA LEU A 346 -12.69 -6.18 19.17
C LEU A 346 -12.80 -6.96 17.86
N SER A 347 -13.95 -7.60 17.65
CA SER A 347 -14.28 -8.27 16.40
C SER A 347 -15.28 -7.45 15.60
N TYR A 348 -14.94 -7.17 14.35
CA TYR A 348 -15.87 -6.64 13.36
C TYR A 348 -16.55 -7.78 12.61
N LYS A 349 -17.84 -7.63 12.31
CA LYS A 349 -18.54 -8.56 11.43
C LYS A 349 -17.83 -8.64 10.08
N ARG A 350 -17.62 -9.85 9.58
CA ARG A 350 -16.87 -10.08 8.33
C ARG A 350 -17.40 -9.21 7.18
N GLU A 351 -18.72 -9.18 6.98
CA GLU A 351 -19.35 -8.45 5.88
C GLU A 351 -19.18 -6.93 6.03
N GLU A 352 -19.22 -6.42 7.25
CA GLU A 352 -19.00 -5.00 7.54
C GLU A 352 -17.53 -4.64 7.27
N PHE A 353 -16.60 -5.48 7.72
CA PHE A 353 -15.17 -5.25 7.50
C PHE A 353 -14.79 -5.35 6.02
N GLU A 354 -15.36 -6.29 5.25
CA GLU A 354 -15.22 -6.35 3.80
C GLU A 354 -15.64 -5.02 3.16
N LYS A 355 -16.76 -4.46 3.60
CA LYS A 355 -17.28 -3.20 3.07
C LYS A 355 -16.36 -2.02 3.38
N ILE A 356 -15.98 -1.83 4.65
CA ILE A 356 -15.19 -0.67 5.09
C ILE A 356 -13.73 -0.74 4.62
N TRP A 357 -13.19 -1.94 4.40
CA TRP A 357 -11.80 -2.09 3.96
C TRP A 357 -11.67 -2.28 2.46
N PHE A 358 -12.28 -3.33 1.88
CA PHE A 358 -12.06 -3.63 0.46
C PHE A 358 -12.86 -2.69 -0.46
N VAL A 359 -14.12 -2.38 -0.11
CA VAL A 359 -14.98 -1.54 -0.96
C VAL A 359 -14.64 -0.06 -0.77
N ASN A 360 -14.68 0.44 0.45
CA ASN A 360 -14.48 1.86 0.74
C ASN A 360 -12.99 2.22 0.78
N GLY A 361 -12.17 1.41 1.48
CA GLY A 361 -10.74 1.65 1.72
C GLY A 361 -9.82 1.13 0.62
N GLY A 362 -10.36 0.50 -0.44
CA GLY A 362 -9.56 -0.02 -1.55
C GLY A 362 -8.70 -1.24 -1.23
N GLY A 363 -8.85 -1.83 -0.04
CA GLY A 363 -8.08 -3.00 0.41
C GLY A 363 -6.63 -2.68 0.73
N ILE A 364 -6.29 -1.42 1.00
CA ILE A 364 -4.92 -1.03 1.32
C ILE A 364 -4.52 -1.51 2.71
N GLY A 365 -3.36 -2.14 2.78
CA GLY A 365 -2.77 -2.55 4.05
C GLY A 365 -1.25 -2.55 4.04
N TYR A 366 -0.65 -2.59 5.22
CA TYR A 366 0.80 -2.67 5.40
C TYR A 366 1.18 -4.02 6.00
N ILE A 367 2.31 -4.51 5.55
CA ILE A 367 3.02 -5.60 6.20
C ILE A 367 4.33 -5.04 6.74
N ILE A 368 4.59 -5.29 8.01
CA ILE A 368 5.82 -4.94 8.71
C ILE A 368 6.34 -6.20 9.39
N MET A 369 7.60 -6.53 9.18
CA MET A 369 8.24 -7.72 9.71
C MET A 369 9.71 -7.45 10.04
N PRO A 370 10.31 -8.14 11.00
CA PRO A 370 11.73 -7.97 11.29
C PRO A 370 12.56 -8.20 10.02
N ALA A 371 13.48 -7.27 9.74
CA ALA A 371 14.45 -7.48 8.67
C ALA A 371 15.28 -8.72 9.02
N ASN A 372 15.43 -9.65 8.08
CA ASN A 372 16.23 -10.86 8.30
C ASN A 372 17.66 -10.44 8.70
N LYS A 373 17.98 -10.61 9.98
CA LYS A 373 19.38 -10.58 10.43
C LYS A 373 20.03 -11.85 9.87
N LYS A 374 20.85 -11.71 8.82
CA LYS A 374 21.76 -12.78 8.39
C LYS A 374 22.85 -12.98 9.45
#